data_08c2b1760686514de737a98e8b5d5549
#
_entry.id   08c2b1760686514de737a98e8b5d5549
#
_cell.length_a   1.000
_cell.length_b   1.000
_cell.length_c   1.000
_cell.angle_alpha   90.00
_cell.angle_beta   90.00
_cell.angle_gamma   90.00
#
_symmetry.space_group_name_H-M   'P 1'
#
loop_
_entity.id
_entity.type
_entity.pdbx_description
1 polymer ?
#
loop_
_entity_poly.entity_id
_entity_poly.type
_entity_poly.pdbx_seq_one_letter_code
_entity_poly.pdbx_strand_id
1 'polypeptide(L)'
;MDEMLCSVLEGRTTAYGLLARLLNREVDEELLAELRALPFAADEAVRPNGPNGVNDANDPGRRDNAADLPIAAYSADLDEGNRLMGGYLAGIGNESGDAQRALTDLAVDFARLFVVRKRSESVAPYPNESAHTSKEHLRMDGARDEVRALFRVEGVRAADAWRLGEDHVALELEFMQTLAARTAEAASANDEETADDLLSKQASFLDRHLLNWVPAFAEAMGRTARTDFYRGVALLLVAHLREDRALVKQLLG
;
A
#
# COMPACT_ATOMS: atom_id res chain seq x y z
N MET A 1 22.08 -12.44 15.17
CA MET A 1 21.42 -11.43 14.32
C MET A 1 21.16 -10.17 15.13
N ASP A 2 21.23 -8.99 14.49
CA ASP A 2 20.95 -7.71 15.15
C ASP A 2 19.45 -7.60 15.48
N GLU A 3 19.12 -7.30 16.75
CA GLU A 3 17.73 -7.14 17.24
C GLU A 3 16.97 -6.06 16.42
N MET A 4 17.69 -5.05 15.96
CA MET A 4 17.16 -4.01 15.10
C MET A 4 16.72 -4.56 13.73
N LEU A 5 17.50 -5.47 13.13
CA LEU A 5 17.12 -6.09 11.85
C LEU A 5 15.86 -6.95 11.99
N CYS A 6 15.74 -7.73 13.09
CA CYS A 6 14.53 -8.50 13.35
C CYS A 6 13.29 -7.59 13.44
N SER A 7 13.38 -6.49 14.19
CA SER A 7 12.29 -5.53 14.33
C SER A 7 11.89 -4.91 12.97
N VAL A 8 12.86 -4.59 12.13
CA VAL A 8 12.59 -4.06 10.77
C VAL A 8 11.87 -5.10 9.91
N LEU A 9 12.29 -6.36 9.92
CA LEU A 9 11.67 -7.43 9.14
C LEU A 9 10.23 -7.72 9.61
N GLU A 10 9.97 -7.70 10.92
CA GLU A 10 8.63 -7.83 11.50
C GLU A 10 7.74 -6.64 11.15
N GLY A 11 8.29 -5.42 11.21
CA GLY A 11 7.59 -4.20 10.83
C GLY A 11 7.10 -4.23 9.39
N ARG A 12 7.89 -4.77 8.45
CA ARG A 12 7.48 -4.97 7.05
C ARG A 12 6.24 -5.87 6.94
N THR A 13 6.25 -7.00 7.65
CA THR A 13 5.12 -7.93 7.67
C THR A 13 3.84 -7.25 8.16
N THR A 14 3.94 -6.48 9.22
CA THR A 14 2.80 -5.73 9.79
C THR A 14 2.27 -4.67 8.81
N ALA A 15 3.15 -3.90 8.17
CA ALA A 15 2.78 -2.86 7.23
C ALA A 15 2.05 -3.43 6.00
N TYR A 16 2.56 -4.51 5.40
CA TYR A 16 1.89 -5.19 4.29
C TYR A 16 0.51 -5.71 4.69
N GLY A 17 0.39 -6.34 5.87
CA GLY A 17 -0.89 -6.86 6.37
C GLY A 17 -1.93 -5.76 6.61
N LEU A 18 -1.51 -4.64 7.18
CA LEU A 18 -2.40 -3.49 7.40
C LEU A 18 -2.88 -2.88 6.08
N LEU A 19 -1.97 -2.63 5.13
CA LEU A 19 -2.32 -2.09 3.82
C LEU A 19 -3.24 -3.04 3.05
N ALA A 20 -2.95 -4.34 3.06
CA ALA A 20 -3.82 -5.35 2.47
C ALA A 20 -5.22 -5.31 3.08
N ARG A 21 -5.33 -5.25 4.41
CA ARG A 21 -6.60 -5.18 5.13
C ARG A 21 -7.41 -3.94 4.77
N LEU A 22 -6.78 -2.77 4.68
CA LEU A 22 -7.43 -1.50 4.35
C LEU A 22 -7.96 -1.44 2.91
N LEU A 23 -7.35 -2.19 1.99
CA LEU A 23 -7.72 -2.24 0.57
C LEU A 23 -8.63 -3.43 0.23
N ASN A 24 -8.81 -4.38 1.16
CA ASN A 24 -9.63 -5.57 0.97
C ASN A 24 -11.08 -5.37 1.38
N ARG A 25 -11.32 -4.74 2.52
CA ARG A 25 -12.67 -4.58 3.10
C ARG A 25 -12.79 -3.30 3.93
N GLU A 26 -14.02 -2.91 4.18
CA GLU A 26 -14.37 -1.76 5.01
C GLU A 26 -13.68 -1.81 6.38
N VAL A 27 -13.38 -0.63 6.93
CA VAL A 27 -12.91 -0.48 8.31
C VAL A 27 -14.05 -0.82 9.25
N ASP A 28 -13.84 -1.77 10.16
CA ASP A 28 -14.75 -2.14 11.23
C ASP A 28 -14.38 -1.46 12.56
N GLU A 29 -15.18 -1.66 13.59
CA GLU A 29 -15.00 -1.04 14.91
C GLU A 29 -13.65 -1.44 15.55
N GLU A 30 -13.27 -2.71 15.41
CA GLU A 30 -12.02 -3.25 15.96
C GLU A 30 -10.82 -2.57 15.30
N LEU A 31 -10.76 -2.58 13.98
CA LEU A 31 -9.68 -1.94 13.24
C LEU A 31 -9.64 -0.42 13.48
N LEU A 32 -10.81 0.25 13.57
CA LEU A 32 -10.85 1.67 13.87
C LEU A 32 -10.23 1.97 15.24
N ALA A 33 -10.52 1.14 16.25
CA ALA A 33 -9.95 1.28 17.58
C ALA A 33 -8.43 1.05 17.57
N GLU A 34 -7.95 0.03 16.86
CA GLU A 34 -6.51 -0.23 16.68
C GLU A 34 -5.81 0.94 16.00
N LEU A 35 -6.36 1.44 14.89
CA LEU A 35 -5.80 2.57 14.16
C LEU A 35 -5.72 3.84 15.01
N ARG A 36 -6.73 4.11 15.84
CA ARG A 36 -6.70 5.28 16.76
C ARG A 36 -5.65 5.16 17.88
N ALA A 37 -5.20 3.94 18.17
CA ALA A 37 -4.14 3.70 19.15
C ALA A 37 -2.72 3.82 18.56
N LEU A 38 -2.59 3.85 17.22
CA LEU A 38 -1.29 4.00 16.58
C LEU A 38 -0.74 5.42 16.77
N PRO A 39 0.58 5.57 17.02
CA PRO A 39 1.23 6.87 17.09
C PRO A 39 1.42 7.41 15.66
N PHE A 40 0.35 7.92 15.05
CA PHE A 40 0.52 8.78 13.89
C PHE A 40 1.27 10.03 14.36
N ALA A 41 2.27 10.49 13.59
CA ALA A 41 3.02 11.68 13.95
C ALA A 41 2.04 12.82 14.31
N ALA A 42 1.88 13.03 15.62
CA ALA A 42 1.11 14.15 16.14
C ALA A 42 1.83 15.40 15.66
N ASP A 43 1.09 16.39 15.14
CA ASP A 43 1.54 17.71 14.76
C ASP A 43 2.81 18.16 15.52
N GLU A 44 3.99 17.91 14.97
CA GLU A 44 5.08 18.82 15.23
C GLU A 44 4.72 20.07 14.42
N ALA A 45 4.27 21.07 15.17
CA ALA A 45 3.85 22.37 14.70
C ALA A 45 4.58 22.78 13.42
N VAL A 46 3.77 23.04 12.39
CA VAL A 46 4.09 23.84 11.22
C VAL A 46 5.38 24.63 11.43
N ARG A 47 6.47 24.19 10.81
CA ARG A 47 7.61 25.08 10.59
C ARG A 47 7.20 26.05 9.49
N PRO A 48 6.93 27.31 9.80
CA PRO A 48 6.74 28.30 8.75
C PRO A 48 8.11 28.60 8.13
N ASN A 49 8.16 28.58 6.83
CA ASN A 49 9.23 29.07 5.99
C ASN A 49 10.29 28.06 5.49
N GLY A 50 9.94 27.42 4.38
CA GLY A 50 10.89 27.07 3.34
C GLY A 50 10.52 27.83 2.04
N PRO A 51 11.48 28.29 1.24
CA PRO A 51 11.22 29.21 0.13
C PRO A 51 10.43 28.55 -0.99
N ASN A 52 9.50 29.33 -1.56
CA ASN A 52 8.69 29.04 -2.75
C ASN A 52 9.44 28.26 -3.84
N GLY A 53 9.13 26.97 -3.93
CA GLY A 53 9.39 26.15 -5.12
C GLY A 53 8.07 25.91 -5.82
N VAL A 54 7.79 26.64 -6.89
CA VAL A 54 6.68 26.39 -7.80
C VAL A 54 7.03 25.07 -8.52
N ASN A 55 6.42 23.96 -8.10
CA ASN A 55 6.47 22.71 -8.85
C ASN A 55 5.49 22.84 -10.01
N ASP A 56 6.06 23.06 -11.19
CA ASP A 56 5.36 23.01 -12.46
C ASP A 56 4.97 21.54 -12.75
N ALA A 57 3.76 21.16 -12.33
CA ALA A 57 3.21 19.81 -12.42
C ALA A 57 2.79 19.44 -13.87
N ASN A 58 3.25 20.15 -14.89
CA ASN A 58 2.72 20.02 -16.25
C ASN A 58 3.84 19.85 -17.30
N ASP A 59 4.79 18.92 -17.06
CA ASP A 59 5.73 18.48 -18.11
C ASP A 59 5.33 17.08 -18.64
N PRO A 60 4.75 16.98 -19.85
CA PRO A 60 4.32 15.71 -20.44
C PRO A 60 5.48 14.80 -20.91
N GLY A 61 6.74 15.19 -20.67
CA GLY A 61 7.93 14.47 -21.11
C GLY A 61 8.61 13.59 -20.06
N ARG A 62 8.23 13.67 -18.79
CA ARG A 62 8.90 12.99 -17.70
C ARG A 62 8.34 11.59 -17.46
N ARG A 63 8.76 10.63 -18.28
CA ARG A 63 8.68 9.21 -17.94
C ARG A 63 9.86 8.86 -17.02
N ASP A 64 9.79 9.32 -15.78
CA ASP A 64 10.76 8.91 -14.78
C ASP A 64 10.45 7.47 -14.40
N ASN A 65 11.41 6.56 -14.61
CA ASN A 65 11.38 5.23 -14.06
C ASN A 65 11.15 5.37 -12.55
N ALA A 66 10.06 4.82 -12.04
CA ALA A 66 9.64 4.92 -10.63
C ALA A 66 10.71 4.40 -9.63
N ALA A 67 11.75 3.72 -10.12
CA ALA A 67 12.85 3.17 -9.34
C ALA A 67 13.96 4.18 -8.96
N ASP A 68 13.98 5.38 -9.56
CA ASP A 68 15.12 6.32 -9.42
C ASP A 68 14.79 7.63 -8.69
N LEU A 69 13.65 7.72 -8.01
CA LEU A 69 13.34 8.91 -7.21
C LEU A 69 14.21 8.96 -5.94
N PRO A 70 14.72 10.13 -5.53
CA PRO A 70 15.54 10.24 -4.33
C PRO A 70 14.71 9.90 -3.07
N ILE A 71 15.34 9.25 -2.10
CA ILE A 71 14.73 8.82 -0.82
C ILE A 71 13.94 9.96 -0.14
N ALA A 72 14.40 11.19 -0.25
CA ALA A 72 13.70 12.38 0.29
C ALA A 72 12.29 12.62 -0.30
N ALA A 73 11.98 12.08 -1.49
CA ALA A 73 10.65 12.20 -2.07
C ALA A 73 9.65 11.19 -1.47
N TYR A 74 10.15 10.06 -0.98
CA TYR A 74 9.32 9.04 -0.33
C TYR A 74 8.93 9.42 1.09
N SER A 75 9.86 10.04 1.85
CA SER A 75 9.60 10.52 3.18
C SER A 75 8.51 11.60 3.20
N ALA A 76 8.46 12.47 2.21
CA ALA A 76 7.42 13.49 2.09
C ALA A 76 6.01 12.88 1.89
N ASP A 77 5.89 11.85 1.03
CA ASP A 77 4.62 11.13 0.85
C ASP A 77 4.21 10.37 2.11
N LEU A 78 5.18 9.78 2.82
CA LEU A 78 4.95 9.09 4.09
C LEU A 78 4.45 10.05 5.17
N ASP A 79 5.11 11.21 5.32
CA ASP A 79 4.76 12.25 6.29
C ASP A 79 3.36 12.80 6.01
N GLU A 80 3.06 13.13 4.75
CA GLU A 80 1.75 13.64 4.36
C GLU A 80 0.66 12.57 4.52
N GLY A 81 0.94 11.33 4.17
CA GLY A 81 0.03 10.19 4.37
C GLY A 81 -0.32 9.99 5.84
N ASN A 82 0.69 10.01 6.72
CA ASN A 82 0.50 9.94 8.17
C ASN A 82 -0.28 11.14 8.70
N ARG A 83 0.01 12.34 8.23
CA ARG A 83 -0.69 13.56 8.63
C ARG A 83 -2.18 13.51 8.26
N LEU A 84 -2.51 13.09 7.05
CA LEU A 84 -3.90 12.99 6.57
C LEU A 84 -4.68 11.92 7.34
N MET A 85 -4.13 10.72 7.43
CA MET A 85 -4.78 9.61 8.11
C MET A 85 -4.88 9.84 9.61
N GLY A 86 -3.78 10.28 10.25
CA GLY A 86 -3.74 10.60 11.67
C GLY A 86 -4.65 11.76 12.04
N GLY A 87 -4.66 12.82 11.22
CA GLY A 87 -5.57 13.97 11.39
C GLY A 87 -7.04 13.57 11.31
N TYR A 88 -7.42 12.71 10.35
CA TYR A 88 -8.77 12.17 10.28
C TYR A 88 -9.15 11.38 11.54
N LEU A 89 -8.28 10.46 11.98
CA LEU A 89 -8.51 9.63 13.16
C LEU A 89 -8.58 10.46 14.46
N ALA A 90 -7.71 11.45 14.62
CA ALA A 90 -7.73 12.37 15.77
C ALA A 90 -8.98 13.27 15.77
N GLY A 91 -9.51 13.59 14.60
CA GLY A 91 -10.75 14.36 14.45
C GLY A 91 -12.03 13.61 14.83
N ILE A 92 -11.95 12.30 15.04
CA ILE A 92 -13.11 11.52 15.53
C ILE A 92 -13.31 11.83 17.02
N GLY A 93 -14.43 12.47 17.34
CA GLY A 93 -14.77 12.83 18.71
C GLY A 93 -14.93 11.61 19.63
N ASN A 94 -15.17 11.90 20.92
CA ASN A 94 -15.36 10.87 21.93
C ASN A 94 -16.84 10.79 22.38
N GLU A 95 -17.76 11.49 21.70
CA GLU A 95 -19.18 11.41 22.00
C GLU A 95 -19.79 10.09 21.47
N SER A 96 -20.90 9.69 22.11
CA SER A 96 -21.64 8.54 21.67
C SER A 96 -22.12 8.76 20.22
N GLY A 97 -21.67 7.90 19.31
CA GLY A 97 -22.00 7.95 17.89
C GLY A 97 -20.94 8.58 16.97
N ASP A 98 -19.88 9.22 17.49
CA ASP A 98 -18.82 9.77 16.66
C ASP A 98 -18.07 8.68 15.87
N ALA A 99 -17.72 7.59 16.54
CA ALA A 99 -17.11 6.42 15.91
C ALA A 99 -18.01 5.82 14.85
N GLN A 100 -19.33 5.70 15.12
CA GLN A 100 -20.29 5.16 14.16
C GLN A 100 -20.45 6.05 12.93
N ARG A 101 -20.41 7.39 13.10
CA ARG A 101 -20.39 8.33 11.97
C ARG A 101 -19.15 8.14 11.13
N ALA A 102 -17.97 8.08 11.77
CA ALA A 102 -16.71 7.85 11.07
C ALA A 102 -16.69 6.52 10.30
N LEU A 103 -17.16 5.42 10.92
CA LEU A 103 -17.30 4.12 10.24
C LEU A 103 -18.24 4.20 9.02
N THR A 104 -19.35 4.92 9.15
CA THR A 104 -20.27 5.12 8.02
C THR A 104 -19.61 5.91 6.89
N ASP A 105 -18.89 6.99 7.20
CA ASP A 105 -18.19 7.80 6.20
C ASP A 105 -17.09 6.98 5.51
N LEU A 106 -16.34 6.20 6.26
CA LEU A 106 -15.30 5.31 5.73
C LEU A 106 -15.90 4.20 4.85
N ALA A 107 -17.00 3.59 5.26
CA ALA A 107 -17.69 2.56 4.47
C ALA A 107 -18.24 3.11 3.15
N VAL A 108 -18.82 4.31 3.18
CA VAL A 108 -19.30 5.00 1.97
C VAL A 108 -18.15 5.31 1.01
N ASP A 109 -17.01 5.78 1.54
CA ASP A 109 -15.83 6.09 0.72
C ASP A 109 -15.18 4.81 0.18
N PHE A 110 -15.07 3.75 1.00
CA PHE A 110 -14.62 2.42 0.55
C PHE A 110 -15.48 1.88 -0.60
N ALA A 111 -16.81 1.91 -0.41
CA ALA A 111 -17.73 1.44 -1.44
C ALA A 111 -17.57 2.24 -2.74
N ARG A 112 -17.36 3.55 -2.65
CA ARG A 112 -17.11 4.43 -3.81
C ARG A 112 -15.80 4.09 -4.51
N LEU A 113 -14.74 3.79 -3.76
CA LEU A 113 -13.40 3.50 -4.31
C LEU A 113 -13.31 2.11 -4.92
N PHE A 114 -13.94 1.10 -4.31
CA PHE A 114 -13.67 -0.30 -4.62
C PHE A 114 -14.88 -1.11 -5.08
N VAL A 115 -16.13 -0.70 -4.73
CA VAL A 115 -17.33 -1.49 -4.99
C VAL A 115 -18.21 -0.91 -6.09
N VAL A 116 -18.55 0.39 -6.00
CA VAL A 116 -19.52 1.01 -6.90
C VAL A 116 -18.86 1.47 -8.19
N ARG A 117 -19.26 0.86 -9.31
CA ARG A 117 -18.75 1.19 -10.64
C ARG A 117 -19.83 1.84 -11.46
N LYS A 118 -19.79 3.16 -11.61
CA LYS A 118 -20.64 3.88 -12.58
C LYS A 118 -19.96 3.84 -13.94
N ARG A 119 -20.68 3.31 -14.93
CA ARG A 119 -20.21 3.12 -16.31
C ARG A 119 -19.95 4.43 -17.08
N SER A 120 -20.39 5.58 -16.59
CA SER A 120 -20.36 6.86 -17.33
C SER A 120 -19.54 7.97 -16.68
N GLU A 121 -19.11 7.82 -15.41
CA GLU A 121 -18.25 8.81 -14.77
C GLU A 121 -16.97 8.10 -14.37
N SER A 122 -15.97 8.31 -15.20
CA SER A 122 -14.62 7.86 -15.05
C SER A 122 -14.14 7.86 -13.61
N VAL A 123 -13.49 6.76 -13.26
CA VAL A 123 -12.30 6.74 -12.41
C VAL A 123 -12.52 6.38 -10.96
N ALA A 124 -13.31 5.36 -10.67
CA ALA A 124 -12.92 4.53 -9.53
C ALA A 124 -11.72 3.69 -10.02
N PRO A 125 -10.56 3.79 -9.39
CA PRO A 125 -9.39 3.02 -9.81
C PRO A 125 -9.71 1.53 -9.67
N TYR A 126 -9.44 0.76 -10.72
CA TYR A 126 -9.55 -0.69 -10.62
C TYR A 126 -8.40 -1.20 -9.75
N PRO A 127 -8.67 -1.92 -8.66
CA PRO A 127 -7.62 -2.41 -7.77
C PRO A 127 -6.99 -3.73 -8.28
N ASN A 128 -6.87 -3.90 -9.59
CA ASN A 128 -6.32 -5.08 -10.24
C ASN A 128 -5.21 -4.68 -11.22
N GLU A 129 -4.07 -5.37 -11.15
CA GLU A 129 -2.91 -5.13 -12.02
C GLU A 129 -3.29 -5.18 -13.50
N SER A 130 -4.02 -6.21 -13.93
CA SER A 130 -4.41 -6.40 -15.32
C SER A 130 -5.19 -5.23 -15.91
N ALA A 131 -5.94 -4.47 -15.09
CA ALA A 131 -6.66 -3.29 -15.54
C ALA A 131 -5.74 -2.10 -15.90
N HIS A 132 -4.51 -2.10 -15.39
CA HIS A 132 -3.51 -1.05 -15.60
C HIS A 132 -2.46 -1.44 -16.63
N THR A 133 -2.11 -2.73 -16.72
CA THR A 133 -0.99 -3.23 -17.51
C THR A 133 -1.40 -3.87 -18.84
N SER A 134 -2.64 -4.33 -18.98
CA SER A 134 -3.11 -4.92 -20.24
C SER A 134 -3.33 -3.86 -21.33
N LYS A 135 -3.03 -4.21 -22.59
CA LYS A 135 -3.20 -3.32 -23.73
C LYS A 135 -4.67 -2.91 -23.97
N GLU A 136 -5.60 -3.75 -23.55
CA GLU A 136 -7.05 -3.55 -23.71
C GLU A 136 -7.71 -3.10 -22.40
N HIS A 137 -6.95 -2.87 -21.34
CA HIS A 137 -7.44 -2.58 -19.99
C HIS A 137 -8.49 -3.59 -19.49
N LEU A 138 -8.34 -4.84 -19.93
CA LEU A 138 -9.21 -5.95 -19.55
C LEU A 138 -8.71 -6.57 -18.24
N ARG A 139 -9.62 -6.72 -17.28
CA ARG A 139 -9.33 -7.46 -16.06
C ARG A 139 -9.19 -8.95 -16.36
N MET A 140 -8.33 -9.62 -15.59
CA MET A 140 -8.08 -11.07 -15.66
C MET A 140 -7.28 -11.49 -16.91
N ASP A 141 -6.45 -10.62 -17.45
CA ASP A 141 -5.49 -10.91 -18.50
C ASP A 141 -4.13 -11.35 -17.91
N GLY A 142 -3.10 -11.52 -18.71
CA GLY A 142 -1.77 -12.10 -18.40
C GLY A 142 -1.22 -11.87 -17.00
N ALA A 143 -1.33 -10.67 -16.46
CA ALA A 143 -0.86 -10.35 -15.11
C ALA A 143 -1.47 -11.25 -14.03
N ARG A 144 -2.77 -11.51 -14.07
CA ARG A 144 -3.43 -12.44 -13.15
C ARG A 144 -2.85 -13.85 -13.20
N ASP A 145 -2.60 -14.38 -14.41
CA ASP A 145 -2.06 -15.73 -14.56
C ASP A 145 -0.60 -15.82 -14.08
N GLU A 146 0.19 -14.74 -14.27
CA GLU A 146 1.55 -14.63 -13.75
C GLU A 146 1.54 -14.60 -12.22
N VAL A 147 0.76 -13.72 -11.58
CA VAL A 147 0.62 -13.65 -10.12
C VAL A 147 0.17 -14.98 -9.54
N ARG A 148 -0.84 -15.62 -10.15
CA ARG A 148 -1.33 -16.93 -9.72
C ARG A 148 -0.26 -18.03 -9.84
N ALA A 149 0.60 -17.97 -10.85
CA ALA A 149 1.71 -18.90 -10.99
C ALA A 149 2.75 -18.70 -9.87
N LEU A 150 3.09 -17.45 -9.55
CA LEU A 150 3.98 -17.14 -8.43
C LEU A 150 3.43 -17.61 -7.08
N PHE A 151 2.14 -17.37 -6.82
CA PHE A 151 1.47 -17.88 -5.60
C PHE A 151 1.60 -19.40 -5.47
N ARG A 152 1.40 -20.14 -6.57
CA ARG A 152 1.54 -21.61 -6.58
C ARG A 152 2.96 -22.07 -6.29
N VAL A 153 3.97 -21.42 -6.89
CA VAL A 153 5.39 -21.74 -6.66
C VAL A 153 5.72 -21.57 -5.19
N GLU A 154 5.20 -20.53 -4.54
CA GLU A 154 5.41 -20.27 -3.12
C GLU A 154 4.43 -21.03 -2.20
N GLY A 155 3.57 -21.90 -2.75
CA GLY A 155 2.60 -22.65 -1.95
C GLY A 155 1.51 -21.79 -1.31
N VAL A 156 1.27 -20.58 -1.85
CA VAL A 156 0.24 -19.66 -1.41
C VAL A 156 -1.01 -19.81 -2.27
N ARG A 157 -2.18 -19.67 -1.68
CA ARG A 157 -3.46 -19.67 -2.40
C ARG A 157 -4.38 -18.59 -1.85
N ALA A 158 -5.10 -17.93 -2.75
CA ALA A 158 -6.24 -17.12 -2.34
C ALA A 158 -7.28 -17.98 -1.61
N ALA A 159 -7.98 -17.40 -0.65
CA ALA A 159 -9.09 -18.08 0.03
C ALA A 159 -10.17 -18.52 -0.97
N ASP A 160 -10.85 -19.64 -0.71
CA ASP A 160 -11.89 -20.18 -1.61
C ASP A 160 -13.06 -19.21 -1.83
N ALA A 161 -13.30 -18.30 -0.89
CA ALA A 161 -14.32 -17.25 -0.99
C ALA A 161 -13.88 -16.05 -1.85
N TRP A 162 -12.59 -15.95 -2.23
CA TRP A 162 -12.08 -14.83 -3.00
C TRP A 162 -12.63 -14.81 -4.43
N ARG A 163 -13.10 -13.64 -4.90
CA ARG A 163 -13.76 -13.48 -6.20
C ARG A 163 -13.22 -12.33 -7.04
N LEU A 164 -12.22 -11.57 -6.55
CA LEU A 164 -11.76 -10.34 -7.18
C LEU A 164 -10.56 -10.52 -8.13
N GLY A 165 -10.04 -11.75 -8.28
CA GLY A 165 -8.85 -12.08 -9.05
C GLY A 165 -7.59 -12.10 -8.17
N GLU A 166 -6.59 -12.86 -8.60
CA GLU A 166 -5.34 -13.01 -7.86
C GLU A 166 -4.43 -11.78 -8.00
N ASP A 167 -4.63 -10.99 -9.05
CA ASP A 167 -3.97 -9.71 -9.34
C ASP A 167 -4.63 -8.49 -8.65
N HIS A 168 -5.41 -8.73 -7.62
CA HIS A 168 -5.98 -7.65 -6.80
C HIS A 168 -4.93 -7.14 -5.81
N VAL A 169 -4.81 -5.82 -5.67
CA VAL A 169 -3.79 -5.17 -4.81
C VAL A 169 -3.73 -5.77 -3.41
N ALA A 170 -4.86 -6.08 -2.80
CA ALA A 170 -4.87 -6.66 -1.46
C ALA A 170 -4.22 -8.05 -1.42
N LEU A 171 -4.44 -8.90 -2.42
CA LEU A 171 -3.80 -10.22 -2.49
C LEU A 171 -2.31 -10.13 -2.81
N GLU A 172 -1.91 -9.20 -3.67
CA GLU A 172 -0.49 -8.95 -3.94
C GLU A 172 0.24 -8.48 -2.69
N LEU A 173 -0.40 -7.63 -1.87
CA LEU A 173 0.14 -7.20 -0.58
C LEU A 173 0.15 -8.34 0.46
N GLU A 174 -0.88 -9.19 0.54
CA GLU A 174 -0.89 -10.40 1.39
C GLU A 174 0.21 -11.38 0.97
N PHE A 175 0.51 -11.49 -0.32
CA PHE A 175 1.63 -12.28 -0.80
C PHE A 175 2.97 -11.71 -0.33
N MET A 176 3.17 -10.40 -0.45
CA MET A 176 4.36 -9.73 0.09
C MET A 176 4.46 -9.89 1.61
N GLN A 177 3.35 -9.78 2.35
CA GLN A 177 3.30 -10.07 3.78
C GLN A 177 3.82 -11.48 4.08
N THR A 178 3.36 -12.47 3.30
CA THR A 178 3.78 -13.87 3.48
C THR A 178 5.28 -14.05 3.24
N LEU A 179 5.81 -13.45 2.16
CA LEU A 179 7.24 -13.53 1.85
C LEU A 179 8.08 -12.80 2.92
N ALA A 180 7.64 -11.62 3.39
CA ALA A 180 8.30 -10.87 4.45
C ALA A 180 8.34 -11.65 5.77
N ALA A 181 7.23 -12.28 6.17
CA ALA A 181 7.17 -13.12 7.37
C ALA A 181 8.16 -14.30 7.28
N ARG A 182 8.18 -15.00 6.14
CA ARG A 182 9.14 -16.11 5.91
C ARG A 182 10.59 -15.63 5.93
N THR A 183 10.86 -14.43 5.41
CA THR A 183 12.20 -13.84 5.48
C THR A 183 12.60 -13.57 6.94
N ALA A 184 11.69 -13.04 7.76
CA ALA A 184 11.94 -12.82 9.18
C ALA A 184 12.20 -14.14 9.92
N GLU A 185 11.45 -15.20 9.60
CA GLU A 185 11.64 -16.54 10.15
C GLU A 185 13.01 -17.13 9.76
N ALA A 186 13.37 -17.10 8.47
CA ALA A 186 14.65 -17.60 7.98
C ALA A 186 15.82 -16.83 8.60
N ALA A 187 15.71 -15.51 8.63
CA ALA A 187 16.69 -14.65 9.25
C ALA A 187 16.86 -14.96 10.76
N SER A 188 15.76 -15.20 11.49
CA SER A 188 15.79 -15.58 12.91
C SER A 188 16.44 -16.94 13.14
N ALA A 189 16.31 -17.85 12.18
CA ALA A 189 16.95 -19.16 12.17
C ALA A 189 18.43 -19.12 11.73
N ASN A 190 18.96 -17.94 11.34
CA ASN A 190 20.26 -17.74 10.70
C ASN A 190 20.42 -18.54 9.40
N ASP A 191 19.33 -18.72 8.66
CA ASP A 191 19.30 -19.31 7.33
C ASP A 191 19.40 -18.19 6.29
N GLU A 192 20.63 -17.71 6.06
CA GLU A 192 20.92 -16.59 5.15
C GLU A 192 20.56 -16.95 3.70
N GLU A 193 20.80 -18.19 3.26
CA GLU A 193 20.49 -18.63 1.90
C GLU A 193 18.98 -18.51 1.59
N THR A 194 18.14 -19.01 2.50
CA THR A 194 16.69 -18.90 2.36
C THR A 194 16.23 -17.45 2.47
N ALA A 195 16.82 -16.65 3.35
CA ALA A 195 16.46 -15.23 3.49
C ALA A 195 16.79 -14.44 2.21
N ASP A 196 17.95 -14.65 1.61
CA ASP A 196 18.39 -13.98 0.37
C ASP A 196 17.51 -14.40 -0.84
N ASP A 197 17.16 -15.67 -0.95
CA ASP A 197 16.23 -16.16 -2.00
C ASP A 197 14.86 -15.46 -1.86
N LEU A 198 14.31 -15.40 -0.65
CA LEU A 198 13.04 -14.73 -0.38
C LEU A 198 13.11 -13.23 -0.64
N LEU A 199 14.19 -12.54 -0.28
CA LEU A 199 14.40 -11.12 -0.58
C LEU A 199 14.50 -10.89 -2.10
N SER A 200 15.17 -11.76 -2.83
CA SER A 200 15.27 -11.69 -4.29
C SER A 200 13.91 -11.83 -4.97
N LYS A 201 13.07 -12.74 -4.47
CA LYS A 201 11.68 -12.91 -4.92
C LYS A 201 10.84 -11.67 -4.65
N GLN A 202 10.97 -11.08 -3.45
CA GLN A 202 10.28 -9.85 -3.07
C GLN A 202 10.70 -8.68 -3.96
N ALA A 203 12.01 -8.51 -4.22
CA ALA A 203 12.52 -7.50 -5.13
C ALA A 203 11.89 -7.62 -6.51
N SER A 204 11.87 -8.84 -7.06
CA SER A 204 11.28 -9.12 -8.38
C SER A 204 9.78 -8.84 -8.40
N PHE A 205 9.05 -9.21 -7.35
CA PHE A 205 7.61 -9.00 -7.26
C PHE A 205 7.27 -7.51 -7.13
N LEU A 206 8.02 -6.78 -6.31
CA LEU A 206 7.89 -5.32 -6.19
C LEU A 206 8.06 -4.63 -7.53
N ASP A 207 9.12 -4.96 -8.27
CA ASP A 207 9.44 -4.29 -9.53
C ASP A 207 8.45 -4.63 -10.65
N ARG A 208 8.03 -5.89 -10.73
CA ARG A 208 7.25 -6.39 -11.87
C ARG A 208 5.74 -6.32 -11.68
N HIS A 209 5.26 -6.44 -10.45
CA HIS A 209 3.83 -6.55 -10.15
C HIS A 209 3.29 -5.37 -9.34
N LEU A 210 3.98 -4.85 -8.34
CA LEU A 210 3.43 -3.77 -7.52
C LEU A 210 3.81 -2.37 -8.03
N LEU A 211 5.10 -2.07 -8.16
CA LEU A 211 5.56 -0.72 -8.55
C LEU A 211 5.26 -0.38 -10.02
N ASN A 212 4.96 -1.37 -10.82
CA ASN A 212 4.56 -1.22 -12.21
C ASN A 212 3.20 -0.50 -12.37
N TRP A 213 2.27 -0.65 -11.43
CA TRP A 213 0.91 -0.14 -11.59
C TRP A 213 0.32 0.57 -10.36
N VAL A 214 0.72 0.15 -9.14
CA VAL A 214 0.15 0.69 -7.90
C VAL A 214 0.32 2.21 -7.77
N PRO A 215 1.42 2.86 -8.23
CA PRO A 215 1.51 4.32 -8.19
C PRO A 215 0.39 5.02 -8.95
N ALA A 216 0.05 4.56 -10.15
CA ALA A 216 -1.07 5.13 -10.94
C ALA A 216 -2.43 4.83 -10.30
N PHE A 217 -2.61 3.63 -9.74
CA PHE A 217 -3.80 3.26 -8.98
C PHE A 217 -3.98 4.17 -7.76
N ALA A 218 -2.94 4.35 -6.94
CA ALA A 218 -2.97 5.15 -5.72
C ALA A 218 -3.23 6.64 -6.02
N GLU A 219 -2.64 7.19 -7.08
CA GLU A 219 -2.93 8.54 -7.54
C GLU A 219 -4.41 8.72 -7.89
N ALA A 220 -4.99 7.77 -8.64
CA ALA A 220 -6.41 7.80 -8.98
C ALA A 220 -7.30 7.61 -7.73
N MET A 221 -6.90 6.74 -6.78
CA MET A 221 -7.54 6.55 -5.49
C MET A 221 -7.55 7.86 -4.68
N GLY A 222 -6.41 8.52 -4.52
CA GLY A 222 -6.29 9.79 -3.79
C GLY A 222 -7.15 10.92 -4.37
N ARG A 223 -7.23 11.02 -5.72
CA ARG A 223 -8.12 11.98 -6.39
C ARG A 223 -9.61 11.68 -6.20
N THR A 224 -9.96 10.40 -6.04
CA THR A 224 -11.37 9.95 -5.94
C THR A 224 -11.86 9.92 -4.50
N ALA A 225 -10.98 9.69 -3.55
CA ALA A 225 -11.29 9.61 -2.12
C ALA A 225 -11.90 10.92 -1.60
N ARG A 226 -12.90 10.81 -0.74
CA ARG A 226 -13.57 11.91 -0.08
C ARG A 226 -13.00 12.20 1.31
N THR A 227 -12.54 11.14 1.99
CA THR A 227 -11.97 11.24 3.31
C THR A 227 -10.46 11.42 3.22
N ASP A 228 -9.90 12.20 4.14
CA ASP A 228 -8.45 12.31 4.27
C ASP A 228 -7.82 10.98 4.71
N PHE A 229 -8.61 10.11 5.34
CA PHE A 229 -8.19 8.75 5.65
C PHE A 229 -7.74 7.97 4.39
N TYR A 230 -8.60 7.83 3.39
CA TYR A 230 -8.22 7.09 2.17
C TYR A 230 -7.26 7.85 1.26
N ARG A 231 -7.21 9.17 1.34
CA ARG A 231 -6.14 9.96 0.70
C ARG A 231 -4.79 9.64 1.34
N GLY A 232 -4.75 9.57 2.67
CA GLY A 232 -3.57 9.16 3.43
C GLY A 232 -3.15 7.72 3.08
N VAL A 233 -4.10 6.77 3.06
CA VAL A 233 -3.82 5.37 2.66
C VAL A 233 -3.19 5.30 1.26
N ALA A 234 -3.65 6.10 0.31
CA ALA A 234 -3.08 6.12 -1.05
C ALA A 234 -1.60 6.55 -1.07
N LEU A 235 -1.25 7.58 -0.29
CA LEU A 235 0.15 8.03 -0.17
C LEU A 235 1.01 7.01 0.57
N LEU A 236 0.52 6.49 1.71
CA LEU A 236 1.23 5.49 2.52
C LEU A 236 1.50 4.21 1.73
N LEU A 237 0.56 3.79 0.87
CA LEU A 237 0.74 2.61 0.02
C LEU A 237 1.96 2.76 -0.89
N VAL A 238 2.06 3.85 -1.63
CA VAL A 238 3.16 4.08 -2.57
C VAL A 238 4.47 4.31 -1.84
N ALA A 239 4.46 5.12 -0.77
CA ALA A 239 5.64 5.38 0.04
C ALA A 239 6.22 4.08 0.60
N HIS A 240 5.37 3.24 1.22
CA HIS A 240 5.79 1.94 1.76
C HIS A 240 6.43 1.04 0.71
N LEU A 241 5.80 0.87 -0.46
CA LEU A 241 6.33 0.00 -1.52
C LEU A 241 7.71 0.46 -2.01
N ARG A 242 7.93 1.78 -2.12
CA ARG A 242 9.18 2.36 -2.57
C ARG A 242 10.28 2.23 -1.51
N GLU A 243 9.96 2.53 -0.26
CA GLU A 243 10.89 2.37 0.86
C GLU A 243 11.28 0.91 1.04
N ASP A 244 10.30 0.01 0.99
CA ASP A 244 10.55 -1.42 1.10
C ASP A 244 11.43 -1.94 -0.04
N ARG A 245 11.21 -1.47 -1.27
CA ARG A 245 12.08 -1.82 -2.40
C ARG A 245 13.53 -1.35 -2.20
N ALA A 246 13.71 -0.15 -1.66
CA ALA A 246 15.03 0.38 -1.33
C ALA A 246 15.70 -0.43 -0.21
N LEU A 247 14.95 -0.78 0.83
CA LEU A 247 15.43 -1.62 1.93
C LEU A 247 15.83 -3.01 1.44
N VAL A 248 14.98 -3.68 0.66
CA VAL A 248 15.29 -5.02 0.10
C VAL A 248 16.57 -4.97 -0.73
N LYS A 249 16.78 -3.91 -1.52
CA LYS A 249 18.03 -3.71 -2.27
C LYS A 249 19.26 -3.59 -1.35
N GLN A 250 19.11 -2.88 -0.23
CA GLN A 250 20.21 -2.74 0.74
C GLN A 250 20.54 -4.05 1.45
N LEU A 251 19.53 -4.88 1.71
CA LEU A 251 19.71 -6.18 2.36
C LEU A 251 20.35 -7.22 1.44
N LEU A 252 20.16 -7.10 0.14
CA LEU A 252 20.77 -7.99 -0.87
C LEU A 252 22.20 -7.58 -1.24
N GLY A 253 22.71 -6.39 -0.85
CA GLY A 253 24.06 -5.89 -1.14
C GLY A 253 24.11 -5.21 -2.49
#